data_763605315455f178aea95505f0c31684
#
_entry.id   763605315455f178aea95505f0c31684
#
_cell.length_a   1.000
_cell.length_b   1.000
_cell.length_c   1.000
_cell.angle_alpha   90.00
_cell.angle_beta   90.00
_cell.angle_gamma   90.00
#
_symmetry.space_group_name_H-M   'P 1'
#
loop_
_entity.id
_entity.type
_entity.pdbx_description
1 polymer ?
#
loop_
_entity_poly.entity_id
_entity_poly.type
_entity_poly.pdbx_seq_one_letter_code
_entity_poly.pdbx_strand_id
1 'polypeptide(L)'
;MLAQLLHACVLGGAGVSFITPFSIEEARAFWFETVLPNVRTGKRRVLVARAGHKIVGSVQLDLDTPPNQQHRAGVEKLLVNPDSRRQGIGRDLMLALEDIARSESRTLLTLDTVTNSPAEVLYRALGFETVGVIPDYARASLTPAFEGTTVMYKKISL
;
A
#
# COMPACT_ATOMS: atom_id res chain seq x y z
N MET A 1 -16.89 3.32 -3.13
CA MET A 1 -16.32 2.56 -1.99
C MET A 1 -14.79 2.70 -1.90
N LEU A 2 -13.98 2.28 -2.88
CA LEU A 2 -12.48 2.42 -2.81
C LEU A 2 -12.04 3.90 -2.73
N ALA A 3 -12.68 4.79 -3.49
CA ALA A 3 -12.40 6.22 -3.39
C ALA A 3 -12.70 6.79 -1.99
N GLN A 4 -13.79 6.36 -1.37
CA GLN A 4 -14.14 6.75 0.00
C GLN A 4 -13.10 6.25 1.02
N LEU A 5 -12.60 5.01 0.84
CA LEU A 5 -11.53 4.47 1.67
C LEU A 5 -10.25 5.32 1.54
N LEU A 6 -9.81 5.59 0.31
CA LEU A 6 -8.61 6.39 0.06
C LEU A 6 -8.76 7.80 0.65
N HIS A 7 -9.87 8.45 0.36
CA HIS A 7 -10.16 9.80 0.87
C HIS A 7 -10.13 9.84 2.41
N ALA A 8 -10.80 8.90 3.09
CA ALA A 8 -10.78 8.81 4.55
C ALA A 8 -9.36 8.58 5.10
N CYS A 9 -8.55 7.75 4.43
CA CYS A 9 -7.17 7.49 4.85
C CYS A 9 -6.29 8.74 4.71
N VAL A 10 -6.40 9.49 3.60
CA VAL A 10 -5.62 10.73 3.38
C VAL A 10 -6.01 11.79 4.41
N LEU A 11 -7.30 12.01 4.64
CA LEU A 11 -7.77 12.93 5.69
C LEU A 11 -7.38 12.47 7.11
N GLY A 12 -7.16 11.18 7.31
CA GLY A 12 -6.64 10.60 8.54
C GLY A 12 -5.11 10.59 8.64
N GLY A 13 -4.40 11.32 7.77
CA GLY A 13 -2.95 11.49 7.82
C GLY A 13 -2.13 10.35 7.22
N ALA A 14 -2.71 9.47 6.41
CA ALA A 14 -1.93 8.41 5.77
C ALA A 14 -0.95 8.98 4.74
N GLY A 15 0.32 8.61 4.86
CA GLY A 15 1.39 8.96 3.91
C GLY A 15 1.34 8.06 2.68
N VAL A 16 0.35 8.27 1.81
CA VAL A 16 0.10 7.42 0.63
C VAL A 16 0.16 8.21 -0.68
N SER A 17 1.07 9.17 -0.74
CA SER A 17 1.39 10.03 -1.89
C SER A 17 0.37 11.13 -2.18
N PHE A 18 -0.55 11.42 -1.27
CA PHE A 18 -1.52 12.50 -1.39
C PHE A 18 -1.40 13.48 -0.24
N ILE A 19 -1.73 14.74 -0.50
CA ILE A 19 -1.71 15.83 0.48
C ILE A 19 -3.07 16.51 0.52
N THR A 20 -3.43 17.09 1.66
CA THR A 20 -4.67 17.88 1.80
C THR A 20 -4.45 19.33 1.28
N PRO A 21 -5.49 19.98 0.70
CA PRO A 21 -6.85 19.45 0.51
C PRO A 21 -6.87 18.32 -0.54
N PHE A 22 -7.66 17.29 -0.30
CA PHE A 22 -7.81 16.10 -1.17
C PHE A 22 -9.29 15.78 -1.31
N SER A 23 -9.83 15.84 -2.51
CA SER A 23 -11.25 15.64 -2.79
C SER A 23 -11.61 14.18 -3.06
N ILE A 24 -12.88 13.87 -2.96
CA ILE A 24 -13.39 12.53 -3.34
C ILE A 24 -13.29 12.30 -4.86
N GLU A 25 -13.32 13.36 -5.66
CA GLU A 25 -13.14 13.32 -7.10
C GLU A 25 -11.71 12.94 -7.48
N GLU A 26 -10.70 13.50 -6.80
CA GLU A 26 -9.29 13.11 -6.97
C GLU A 26 -9.07 11.65 -6.55
N ALA A 27 -9.69 11.20 -5.46
CA ALA A 27 -9.66 9.80 -5.06
C ALA A 27 -10.29 8.88 -6.11
N ARG A 28 -11.39 9.29 -6.76
CA ARG A 28 -12.00 8.55 -7.88
C ARG A 28 -11.10 8.51 -9.09
N ALA A 29 -10.54 9.65 -9.49
CA ALA A 29 -9.63 9.76 -10.62
C ALA A 29 -8.42 8.81 -10.43
N PHE A 30 -7.81 8.77 -9.25
CA PHE A 30 -6.73 7.83 -8.96
C PHE A 30 -7.13 6.37 -9.24
N TRP A 31 -8.30 5.92 -8.77
CA TRP A 31 -8.74 4.55 -8.97
C TRP A 31 -9.06 4.24 -10.44
N PHE A 32 -9.73 5.16 -11.15
CA PHE A 32 -10.17 4.92 -12.52
C PHE A 32 -9.06 5.14 -13.56
N GLU A 33 -8.19 6.12 -13.36
CA GLU A 33 -7.22 6.55 -14.35
C GLU A 33 -5.83 5.92 -14.12
N THR A 34 -5.49 5.61 -12.85
CA THR A 34 -4.18 5.04 -12.51
C THR A 34 -4.26 3.56 -12.20
N VAL A 35 -5.18 3.14 -11.33
CA VAL A 35 -5.19 1.75 -10.84
C VAL A 35 -5.89 0.80 -11.80
N LEU A 36 -7.11 1.13 -12.25
CA LEU A 36 -7.94 0.25 -13.06
C LEU A 36 -7.29 -0.17 -14.39
N PRO A 37 -6.60 0.70 -15.14
CA PRO A 37 -5.90 0.28 -16.36
C PRO A 37 -4.84 -0.80 -16.10
N ASN A 38 -4.07 -0.66 -15.03
CA ASN A 38 -3.05 -1.63 -14.64
C ASN A 38 -3.64 -2.96 -14.15
N VAL A 39 -4.80 -2.93 -13.50
CA VAL A 39 -5.54 -4.15 -13.13
C VAL A 39 -6.05 -4.86 -14.38
N ARG A 40 -6.61 -4.13 -15.35
CA ARG A 40 -7.13 -4.69 -16.60
C ARG A 40 -6.05 -5.34 -17.48
N THR A 41 -4.84 -4.80 -17.44
CA THR A 41 -3.69 -5.34 -18.18
C THR A 41 -2.91 -6.41 -17.41
N GLY A 42 -3.36 -6.80 -16.21
CA GLY A 42 -2.69 -7.80 -15.38
C GLY A 42 -1.43 -7.32 -14.67
N LYS A 43 -1.05 -6.05 -14.82
CA LYS A 43 0.14 -5.45 -14.21
C LYS A 43 -0.01 -5.14 -12.72
N ARG A 44 -1.24 -5.21 -12.19
CA ARG A 44 -1.53 -4.92 -10.79
C ARG A 44 -2.62 -5.83 -10.24
N ARG A 45 -2.48 -6.25 -8.97
CA ARG A 45 -3.54 -6.89 -8.19
C ARG A 45 -3.98 -5.95 -7.08
N VAL A 46 -5.28 -5.89 -6.83
CA VAL A 46 -5.87 -5.10 -5.76
C VAL A 46 -6.66 -6.03 -4.86
N LEU A 47 -6.27 -6.13 -3.61
CA LEU A 47 -7.01 -6.88 -2.59
C LEU A 47 -7.82 -5.90 -1.75
N VAL A 48 -9.00 -6.34 -1.33
CA VAL A 48 -9.90 -5.55 -0.50
C VAL A 48 -10.38 -6.36 0.70
N ALA A 49 -10.41 -5.73 1.86
CA ALA A 49 -11.09 -6.25 3.04
C ALA A 49 -12.48 -5.63 3.14
N ARG A 50 -13.48 -6.46 3.43
CA ARG A 50 -14.88 -6.05 3.56
C ARG A 50 -15.40 -6.30 4.96
N ALA A 51 -16.21 -5.36 5.46
CA ALA A 51 -17.07 -5.54 6.62
C ALA A 51 -18.51 -5.29 6.15
N GLY A 52 -19.27 -6.37 5.97
CA GLY A 52 -20.57 -6.32 5.32
C GLY A 52 -20.47 -5.74 3.90
N HIS A 53 -21.20 -4.68 3.64
CA HIS A 53 -21.20 -4.01 2.33
C HIS A 53 -20.09 -2.96 2.15
N LYS A 54 -19.32 -2.65 3.20
CA LYS A 54 -18.29 -1.60 3.15
C LYS A 54 -16.92 -2.20 2.85
N ILE A 55 -16.10 -1.51 2.05
CA ILE A 55 -14.67 -1.77 1.94
C ILE A 55 -13.98 -1.02 3.08
N VAL A 56 -13.31 -1.76 3.95
CA VAL A 56 -12.64 -1.23 5.15
C VAL A 56 -11.11 -1.27 5.06
N GLY A 57 -10.58 -1.95 4.05
CA GLY A 57 -9.14 -1.97 3.77
C GLY A 57 -8.84 -2.36 2.32
N SER A 58 -7.65 -2.04 1.87
CA SER A 58 -7.16 -2.41 0.54
C SER A 58 -5.63 -2.42 0.55
N VAL A 59 -5.02 -3.23 -0.32
CA VAL A 59 -3.60 -3.24 -0.62
C VAL A 59 -3.39 -3.55 -2.10
N GLN A 60 -2.31 -3.05 -2.69
CA GLN A 60 -1.98 -3.26 -4.08
C GLN A 60 -0.66 -4.03 -4.21
N LEU A 61 -0.61 -4.98 -5.14
CA LEU A 61 0.60 -5.66 -5.58
C LEU A 61 0.91 -5.19 -7.00
N ASP A 62 2.02 -4.48 -7.16
CA ASP A 62 2.51 -4.03 -8.45
C ASP A 62 3.40 -5.09 -9.08
N LEU A 63 3.00 -5.55 -10.26
CA LEU A 63 3.66 -6.60 -11.05
C LEU A 63 4.36 -6.04 -12.29
N ASP A 64 4.25 -4.74 -12.55
CA ASP A 64 4.83 -4.07 -13.71
C ASP A 64 6.33 -3.83 -13.49
N THR A 65 7.10 -4.89 -13.62
CA THR A 65 8.54 -4.88 -13.40
C THR A 65 9.32 -5.10 -14.69
N PRO A 66 10.54 -4.55 -14.82
CA PRO A 66 11.41 -4.80 -15.97
C PRO A 66 11.68 -6.30 -16.21
N PRO A 67 12.05 -6.72 -17.43
CA PRO A 67 12.28 -8.14 -17.75
C PRO A 67 13.27 -8.87 -16.84
N ASN A 68 14.28 -8.18 -16.33
CA ASN A 68 15.27 -8.75 -15.39
C ASN A 68 14.83 -8.75 -13.93
N GLN A 69 13.59 -8.31 -13.63
CA GLN A 69 13.04 -8.19 -12.27
C GLN A 69 11.69 -8.91 -12.12
N GLN A 70 11.39 -9.89 -12.97
CA GLN A 70 10.12 -10.61 -12.98
C GLN A 70 9.87 -11.44 -11.71
N HIS A 71 10.89 -11.70 -10.90
CA HIS A 71 10.80 -12.33 -9.59
C HIS A 71 10.38 -11.37 -8.46
N ARG A 72 10.32 -10.05 -8.74
CA ARG A 72 10.02 -8.99 -7.75
C ARG A 72 8.61 -8.43 -7.96
N ALA A 73 7.97 -8.00 -6.86
CA ALA A 73 6.74 -7.21 -6.90
C ALA A 73 6.80 -6.08 -5.87
N GLY A 74 6.13 -4.98 -6.17
CA GLY A 74 5.98 -3.85 -5.26
C GLY A 74 4.71 -3.98 -4.42
N VAL A 75 4.79 -3.70 -3.12
CA VAL A 75 3.62 -3.55 -2.25
C VAL A 75 3.30 -2.08 -2.12
N GLU A 76 2.10 -1.69 -2.50
CA GLU A 76 1.68 -0.30 -2.52
C GLU A 76 0.32 -0.08 -1.84
N LYS A 77 0.10 1.13 -1.34
CA LYS A 77 -1.21 1.61 -0.91
C LYS A 77 -1.94 0.65 0.05
N LEU A 78 -1.23 0.17 1.10
CA LEU A 78 -1.92 -0.47 2.21
C LEU A 78 -2.78 0.57 2.93
N LEU A 79 -4.08 0.43 2.81
CA LEU A 79 -5.08 1.32 3.37
C LEU A 79 -5.95 0.55 4.34
N VAL A 80 -6.16 1.10 5.54
CA VAL A 80 -7.19 0.63 6.48
C VAL A 80 -7.99 1.84 6.94
N ASN A 81 -9.30 1.75 6.79
CA ASN A 81 -10.22 2.82 7.23
C ASN A 81 -9.88 3.20 8.68
N PRO A 82 -9.71 4.51 9.00
CA PRO A 82 -9.38 4.95 10.33
C PRO A 82 -10.25 4.33 11.44
N ASP A 83 -11.55 4.23 11.22
CA ASP A 83 -12.52 3.66 12.18
C ASP A 83 -12.41 2.14 12.33
N SER A 84 -11.68 1.46 11.44
CA SER A 84 -11.51 0.00 11.43
C SER A 84 -10.07 -0.43 11.74
N ARG A 85 -9.21 0.48 12.18
CA ARG A 85 -7.82 0.17 12.57
C ARG A 85 -7.76 -0.68 13.83
N ARG A 86 -6.59 -1.30 14.06
CA ARG A 86 -6.28 -2.14 15.25
C ARG A 86 -7.14 -3.40 15.38
N GLN A 87 -7.73 -3.86 14.27
CA GLN A 87 -8.55 -5.07 14.17
C GLN A 87 -7.89 -6.18 13.34
N GLY A 88 -6.60 -6.07 13.04
CA GLY A 88 -5.86 -7.08 12.25
C GLY A 88 -5.99 -6.94 10.73
N ILE A 89 -6.85 -6.06 10.21
CA ILE A 89 -7.16 -5.95 8.78
C ILE A 89 -5.91 -5.76 7.91
N GLY A 90 -4.99 -4.89 8.32
CA GLY A 90 -3.74 -4.66 7.58
C GLY A 90 -2.87 -5.91 7.51
N ARG A 91 -2.81 -6.69 8.60
CA ARG A 91 -2.09 -7.96 8.64
C ARG A 91 -2.71 -8.98 7.69
N ASP A 92 -4.02 -9.15 7.75
CA ASP A 92 -4.72 -10.14 6.93
C ASP A 92 -4.60 -9.82 5.44
N LEU A 93 -4.69 -8.53 5.07
CA LEU A 93 -4.44 -8.06 3.71
C LEU A 93 -3.02 -8.39 3.24
N MET A 94 -2.01 -8.17 4.07
CA MET A 94 -0.62 -8.46 3.72
C MET A 94 -0.35 -9.96 3.58
N LEU A 95 -0.93 -10.79 4.44
CA LEU A 95 -0.80 -12.26 4.33
C LEU A 95 -1.46 -12.76 3.03
N ALA A 96 -2.66 -12.31 2.72
CA ALA A 96 -3.33 -12.65 1.47
C ALA A 96 -2.57 -12.13 0.23
N LEU A 97 -1.94 -10.96 0.33
CA LEU A 97 -1.09 -10.41 -0.74
C LEU A 97 0.14 -11.29 -0.97
N GLU A 98 0.77 -11.83 0.07
CA GLU A 98 1.90 -12.76 -0.08
C GLU A 98 1.48 -14.04 -0.82
N ASP A 99 0.28 -14.58 -0.55
CA ASP A 99 -0.24 -15.74 -1.27
C ASP A 99 -0.47 -15.44 -2.76
N ILE A 100 -1.00 -14.26 -3.07
CA ILE A 100 -1.12 -13.79 -4.46
C ILE A 100 0.27 -13.64 -5.10
N ALA A 101 1.25 -13.05 -4.40
CA ALA A 101 2.60 -12.90 -4.93
C ALA A 101 3.24 -14.26 -5.26
N ARG A 102 3.05 -15.28 -4.41
CA ARG A 102 3.50 -16.66 -4.69
C ARG A 102 2.83 -17.23 -5.94
N SER A 103 1.52 -17.06 -6.09
CA SER A 103 0.78 -17.52 -7.27
C SER A 103 1.24 -16.83 -8.58
N GLU A 104 1.76 -15.61 -8.47
CA GLU A 104 2.37 -14.84 -9.57
C GLU A 104 3.88 -15.12 -9.72
N SER A 105 4.41 -16.16 -9.07
CA SER A 105 5.83 -16.55 -9.08
C SER A 105 6.79 -15.43 -8.63
N ARG A 106 6.35 -14.58 -7.70
CA ARG A 106 7.19 -13.52 -7.12
C ARG A 106 7.84 -14.03 -5.84
N THR A 107 9.15 -13.89 -5.74
CA THR A 107 9.95 -14.35 -4.60
C THR A 107 10.55 -13.20 -3.79
N LEU A 108 10.39 -11.96 -4.26
CA LEU A 108 10.87 -10.76 -3.58
C LEU A 108 9.77 -9.68 -3.58
N LEU A 109 9.37 -9.28 -2.39
CA LEU A 109 8.49 -8.13 -2.17
C LEU A 109 9.33 -6.92 -1.75
N THR A 110 9.01 -5.75 -2.29
CA THR A 110 9.63 -4.48 -1.92
C THR A 110 8.55 -3.45 -1.60
N LEU A 111 8.82 -2.57 -0.68
CA LEU A 111 7.97 -1.44 -0.34
C LEU A 111 8.79 -0.28 0.23
N ASP A 112 8.17 0.88 0.30
CA ASP A 112 8.59 1.97 1.14
C ASP A 112 7.41 2.48 1.98
N THR A 113 7.70 3.05 3.12
CA THR A 113 6.69 3.54 4.07
C THR A 113 7.22 4.72 4.87
N VAL A 114 6.33 5.57 5.35
CA VAL A 114 6.73 6.68 6.24
C VAL A 114 7.48 6.14 7.45
N THR A 115 8.66 6.70 7.69
CA THR A 115 9.55 6.28 8.79
C THR A 115 8.86 6.45 10.15
N ASN A 116 9.01 5.46 11.04
CA ASN A 116 8.39 5.38 12.35
C ASN A 116 6.85 5.34 12.34
N SER A 117 6.23 5.03 11.19
CA SER A 117 4.80 4.88 11.09
C SER A 117 4.29 3.56 11.68
N PRO A 118 2.99 3.47 12.05
CA PRO A 118 2.38 2.19 12.45
C PRO A 118 2.48 1.11 11.36
N ALA A 119 2.52 1.50 10.09
CA ALA A 119 2.68 0.59 8.96
C ALA A 119 4.09 -0.04 8.94
N GLU A 120 5.14 0.72 9.23
CA GLU A 120 6.50 0.19 9.36
C GLU A 120 6.59 -0.88 10.46
N VAL A 121 5.96 -0.65 11.62
CA VAL A 121 5.88 -1.63 12.71
C VAL A 121 5.19 -2.92 12.25
N LEU A 122 4.09 -2.79 11.51
CA LEU A 122 3.37 -3.93 10.93
C LEU A 122 4.26 -4.71 9.96
N TYR A 123 4.95 -4.04 9.03
CA TYR A 123 5.81 -4.70 8.06
C TYR A 123 6.96 -5.45 8.73
N ARG A 124 7.60 -4.88 9.75
CA ARG A 124 8.63 -5.58 10.56
C ARG A 124 8.05 -6.83 11.24
N ALA A 125 6.87 -6.73 11.83
CA ALA A 125 6.19 -7.88 12.46
C ALA A 125 5.79 -8.97 11.45
N LEU A 126 5.67 -8.64 10.17
CA LEU A 126 5.44 -9.58 9.06
C LEU A 126 6.72 -10.10 8.42
N GLY A 127 7.89 -9.76 8.95
CA GLY A 127 9.18 -10.26 8.49
C GLY A 127 9.78 -9.46 7.33
N PHE A 128 9.35 -8.23 7.10
CA PHE A 128 10.07 -7.31 6.21
C PHE A 128 11.33 -6.78 6.89
N GLU A 129 12.42 -6.75 6.14
CA GLU A 129 13.72 -6.24 6.56
C GLU A 129 13.93 -4.82 6.05
N THR A 130 14.53 -3.95 6.87
CA THR A 130 14.86 -2.57 6.50
C THR A 130 16.13 -2.54 5.67
N VAL A 131 16.07 -1.89 4.51
CA VAL A 131 17.26 -1.57 3.69
C VAL A 131 17.91 -0.30 4.21
N GLY A 132 17.11 0.75 4.48
CA GLY A 132 17.59 2.04 4.96
C GLY A 132 16.47 3.09 4.95
N VAL A 133 16.82 4.30 5.35
CA VAL A 133 15.92 5.45 5.44
C VAL A 133 16.43 6.55 4.51
N ILE A 134 15.53 7.15 3.74
CA ILE A 134 15.79 8.36 2.99
C ILE A 134 15.11 9.51 3.76
N PRO A 135 15.89 10.47 4.31
CA PRO A 135 15.30 11.61 5.03
C PRO A 135 14.59 12.56 4.06
N ASP A 136 13.63 13.33 4.57
CA ASP A 136 12.92 14.38 3.83
C ASP A 136 12.36 13.94 2.46
N TYR A 137 11.90 12.70 2.40
CA TYR A 137 11.52 12.04 1.15
C TYR A 137 10.20 12.56 0.58
N ALA A 138 9.24 12.82 1.44
CA ALA A 138 7.91 13.25 1.01
C ALA A 138 7.31 14.25 1.99
N ARG A 139 6.45 15.13 1.48
CA ARG A 139 5.65 16.01 2.31
C ARG A 139 4.57 15.21 3.04
N ALA A 140 4.39 15.49 4.33
CA ALA A 140 3.31 14.93 5.11
C ALA A 140 1.94 15.33 4.53
N SER A 141 0.95 14.43 4.64
CA SER A 141 -0.38 14.65 4.04
C SER A 141 -1.15 15.82 4.66
N LEU A 142 -0.96 16.09 5.95
CA LEU A 142 -1.73 17.10 6.68
C LEU A 142 -0.95 18.38 6.99
N THR A 143 0.37 18.36 6.86
CA THR A 143 1.23 19.49 7.26
C THR A 143 2.28 19.79 6.17
N PRO A 144 2.92 20.95 6.20
CA PRO A 144 4.01 21.26 5.28
C PRO A 144 5.34 20.56 5.61
N ALA A 145 5.42 19.83 6.72
CA ALA A 145 6.63 19.12 7.13
C ALA A 145 7.01 18.01 6.14
N PHE A 146 8.31 17.74 6.00
CA PHE A 146 8.82 16.60 5.28
C PHE A 146 9.00 15.39 6.21
N GLU A 147 8.73 14.21 5.69
CA GLU A 147 8.87 12.92 6.37
C GLU A 147 9.86 12.04 5.61
N GLY A 148 10.64 11.27 6.35
CA GLY A 148 11.51 10.25 5.76
C GLY A 148 10.71 9.04 5.31
N THR A 149 11.27 8.27 4.37
CA THR A 149 10.75 6.96 3.99
C THR A 149 11.73 5.86 4.40
N THR A 150 11.18 4.76 4.93
CA THR A 150 11.92 3.52 5.21
C THR A 150 11.69 2.56 4.05
N VAL A 151 12.76 2.19 3.35
CA VAL A 151 12.73 1.19 2.29
C VAL A 151 12.88 -0.19 2.90
N MET A 152 11.99 -1.11 2.53
CA MET A 152 11.95 -2.45 3.09
C MET A 152 11.75 -3.51 2.01
N TYR A 153 12.18 -4.75 2.30
CA TYR A 153 12.00 -5.91 1.44
C TYR A 153 11.66 -7.16 2.25
N LYS A 154 11.06 -8.15 1.58
CA LYS A 154 10.87 -9.50 2.12
C LYS A 154 11.09 -10.52 1.04
N LYS A 155 11.93 -11.54 1.30
CA LYS A 155 12.00 -12.75 0.48
C LYS A 155 10.88 -13.70 0.89
N ILE A 156 10.16 -14.24 -0.09
CA ILE A 156 9.11 -15.24 0.12
C ILE A 156 9.45 -16.49 -0.69
N SER A 157 9.22 -17.66 -0.09
CA SER A 157 9.36 -18.95 -0.80
C SER A 157 8.09 -19.21 -1.64
N LEU A 158 8.26 -19.83 -2.81
CA LEU A 158 7.16 -20.31 -3.66
C LEU A 158 6.53 -21.57 -3.07
#